data_ccbf0f3574b860a1c8d203a0935dc096
#
_entry.id   ccbf0f3574b860a1c8d203a0935dc096
#
_cell.length_a   1.000
_cell.length_b   1.000
_cell.length_c   1.000
_cell.angle_alpha   90.00
_cell.angle_beta   90.00
_cell.angle_gamma   90.00
#
_symmetry.space_group_name_H-M   'P 1'
#
loop_
_entity.id
_entity.type
_entity.pdbx_description
1 polymer ?
#
loop_
_entity_poly.entity_id
_entity_poly.type
_entity_poly.pdbx_seq_one_letter_code
_entity_poly.pdbx_strand_id
1 'polypeptide(L)'
;MHHSLRTRLFLNGLIIILLGMGLAGLLFWRAAERLYIETQTENLLAQARLAAVALQGQPLPVASVVPYIQTANTEPGIHTRVLGKEGAVIIGLPLVAENTPVQIPAAENSTFVTPEELLQRSEIVTARQGQAASAVREVLPEKRRVLYAAAPIYDENGSIIALVYLAVPLPKGGLPGVFLLQLSGTGLIAVVLALLAGTLLARQITTPVSAITMGATAVSGGDLKQNIPTQSGISELDNLGQAFNQMVVSLRQSDQAQNMFVADVAHELRTPLTVIKGTIETLEDGAMDDIDGRGPLLISMQRETDRLIRLVNDLLILTRADAGMLKLVLEPLDLGNLAQARCAHLTPLATRRGVTFDVNVEGTTCVLGDEDRLAQVLDNLLDNAVRYSPEGGTVAVEIVHQGKECYCSVRDSGPGIPQENLPYIFDRFYRAEPSRDRQSGGAGLGLAIARALVLAQGGSIDAESQPGCGTILRFCLPNADCHEID
;
A
#
# COMPACT_ATOMS: atom_id res chain seq x y z
N MET A 1 26.07 8.81 2.73
CA MET A 1 25.82 7.62 1.91
C MET A 1 24.37 7.18 2.13
N HIS A 2 23.48 7.41 1.18
CA HIS A 2 22.10 6.94 1.26
C HIS A 2 22.06 5.45 0.89
N HIS A 3 22.00 4.60 1.92
CA HIS A 3 21.75 3.18 1.68
C HIS A 3 20.37 2.99 1.05
N SER A 4 20.28 2.14 0.03
CA SER A 4 19.00 1.82 -0.62
C SER A 4 17.99 1.28 0.41
N LEU A 5 16.69 1.50 0.19
CA LEU A 5 15.62 0.98 1.04
C LEU A 5 15.78 -0.53 1.28
N ARG A 6 16.20 -1.27 0.26
CA ARG A 6 16.52 -2.70 0.31
C ARG A 6 17.57 -3.02 1.36
N THR A 7 18.69 -2.27 1.38
CA THR A 7 19.78 -2.49 2.34
C THR A 7 19.35 -2.20 3.78
N ARG A 8 18.56 -1.14 3.98
CA ARG A 8 18.04 -0.78 5.31
C ARG A 8 17.05 -1.82 5.85
N LEU A 9 16.08 -2.25 5.05
CA LEU A 9 15.10 -3.26 5.44
C LEU A 9 15.78 -4.60 5.74
N PHE A 10 16.71 -5.02 4.89
CA PHE A 10 17.49 -6.23 5.09
C PHE A 10 18.32 -6.16 6.36
N LEU A 11 19.06 -5.07 6.59
CA LEU A 11 19.94 -4.91 7.75
C LEU A 11 19.14 -4.86 9.06
N ASN A 12 18.05 -4.11 9.10
CA ASN A 12 17.18 -4.03 10.29
C ASN A 12 16.53 -5.38 10.59
N GLY A 13 16.01 -6.08 9.58
CA GLY A 13 15.44 -7.41 9.75
C GLY A 13 16.49 -8.42 10.27
N LEU A 14 17.70 -8.39 9.71
CA LEU A 14 18.81 -9.25 10.13
C LEU A 14 19.20 -8.97 11.58
N ILE A 15 19.31 -7.71 11.98
CA ILE A 15 19.65 -7.33 13.37
C ILE A 15 18.62 -7.86 14.36
N ILE A 16 17.33 -7.70 14.06
CA ILE A 16 16.25 -8.18 14.93
C ILE A 16 16.29 -9.69 15.06
N ILE A 17 16.48 -10.42 13.96
CA ILE A 17 16.57 -11.88 13.96
C ILE A 17 17.80 -12.34 14.77
N LEU A 18 18.96 -11.73 14.55
CA LEU A 18 20.19 -12.09 15.27
C LEU A 18 20.08 -11.81 16.77
N LEU A 19 19.49 -10.69 17.17
CA LEU A 19 19.23 -10.38 18.59
C LEU A 19 18.23 -11.37 19.20
N GLY A 20 17.13 -11.67 18.51
CA GLY A 20 16.16 -12.67 18.97
C GLY A 20 16.76 -14.06 19.12
N MET A 21 17.55 -14.50 18.14
CA MET A 21 18.23 -15.79 18.19
C MET A 21 19.30 -15.82 19.30
N GLY A 22 20.05 -14.75 19.49
CA GLY A 22 21.04 -14.64 20.57
C GLY A 22 20.39 -14.75 21.95
N LEU A 23 19.29 -14.04 22.16
CA LEU A 23 18.53 -14.10 23.42
C LEU A 23 17.92 -15.49 23.66
N ALA A 24 17.27 -16.04 22.63
CA ALA A 24 16.67 -17.39 22.70
C ALA A 24 17.72 -18.46 22.97
N GLY A 25 18.89 -18.37 22.29
CA GLY A 25 20.02 -19.27 22.51
C GLY A 25 20.57 -19.21 23.93
N LEU A 26 20.71 -18.00 24.50
CA LEU A 26 21.13 -17.79 25.88
C LEU A 26 20.15 -18.38 26.90
N LEU A 27 18.86 -18.16 26.71
CA LEU A 27 17.81 -18.72 27.57
C LEU A 27 17.77 -20.25 27.49
N PHE A 28 17.84 -20.79 26.28
CA PHE A 28 17.90 -22.23 26.06
C PHE A 28 19.14 -22.85 26.70
N TRP A 29 20.31 -22.24 26.54
CA TRP A 29 21.54 -22.68 27.16
C TRP A 29 21.39 -22.83 28.68
N ARG A 30 20.89 -21.76 29.33
CA ARG A 30 20.69 -21.77 30.79
C ARG A 30 19.68 -22.83 31.23
N ALA A 31 18.60 -22.98 30.52
CA ALA A 31 17.56 -23.98 30.81
C ALA A 31 18.12 -25.42 30.63
N ALA A 32 18.84 -25.66 29.54
CA ALA A 32 19.45 -26.97 29.26
C ALA A 32 20.54 -27.33 30.28
N GLU A 33 21.40 -26.39 30.67
CA GLU A 33 22.42 -26.59 31.71
C GLU A 33 21.75 -26.95 33.04
N ARG A 34 20.73 -26.22 33.44
CA ARG A 34 19.99 -26.47 34.68
C ARG A 34 19.36 -27.87 34.67
N LEU A 35 18.63 -28.21 33.62
CA LEU A 35 17.99 -29.50 33.48
C LEU A 35 19.03 -30.65 33.47
N TYR A 36 20.17 -30.45 32.78
CA TYR A 36 21.25 -31.43 32.74
C TYR A 36 21.79 -31.69 34.13
N ILE A 37 22.08 -30.64 34.94
CA ILE A 37 22.61 -30.77 36.29
C ILE A 37 21.58 -31.44 37.21
N GLU A 38 20.30 -31.08 37.15
CA GLU A 38 19.21 -31.69 37.90
C GLU A 38 19.11 -33.19 37.61
N THR A 39 19.08 -33.57 36.32
CA THR A 39 18.98 -34.97 35.88
C THR A 39 20.23 -35.76 36.35
N GLN A 40 21.43 -35.22 36.24
CA GLN A 40 22.63 -35.88 36.71
C GLN A 40 22.62 -36.03 38.25
N THR A 41 22.06 -35.05 38.95
CA THR A 41 21.94 -35.09 40.42
C THR A 41 21.02 -36.20 40.87
N GLU A 42 19.84 -36.30 40.26
CA GLU A 42 18.87 -37.38 40.55
C GLU A 42 19.43 -38.77 40.26
N ASN A 43 20.10 -38.92 39.12
CA ASN A 43 20.73 -40.17 38.70
C ASN A 43 21.83 -40.58 39.67
N LEU A 44 22.72 -39.66 40.06
CA LEU A 44 23.81 -39.94 40.98
C LEU A 44 23.31 -40.29 42.39
N LEU A 45 22.28 -39.58 42.85
CA LEU A 45 21.61 -39.92 44.14
C LEU A 45 20.99 -41.31 44.12
N ALA A 46 20.28 -41.66 43.02
CA ALA A 46 19.69 -42.98 42.86
C ALA A 46 20.79 -44.07 42.87
N GLN A 47 21.90 -43.87 42.18
CA GLN A 47 23.03 -44.77 42.15
C GLN A 47 23.67 -44.90 43.55
N ALA A 48 23.83 -43.78 44.28
CA ALA A 48 24.38 -43.77 45.63
C ALA A 48 23.51 -44.60 46.58
N ARG A 49 22.19 -44.46 46.48
CA ARG A 49 21.20 -45.26 47.27
C ARG A 49 21.24 -46.74 46.92
N LEU A 50 21.27 -47.08 45.62
CA LEU A 50 21.37 -48.46 45.16
C LEU A 50 22.68 -49.13 45.64
N ALA A 51 23.80 -48.43 45.52
CA ALA A 51 25.10 -48.89 45.98
C ALA A 51 25.08 -49.06 47.52
N ALA A 52 24.48 -48.15 48.28
CA ALA A 52 24.35 -48.25 49.72
C ALA A 52 23.52 -49.47 50.15
N VAL A 53 22.39 -49.73 49.49
CA VAL A 53 21.54 -50.92 49.72
C VAL A 53 22.30 -52.20 49.38
N ALA A 54 23.05 -52.23 48.27
CA ALA A 54 23.87 -53.42 47.87
C ALA A 54 24.97 -53.78 48.87
N LEU A 55 25.46 -52.79 49.61
CA LEU A 55 26.49 -52.98 50.67
C LEU A 55 25.91 -53.21 52.07
N GLN A 56 24.61 -53.16 52.21
CA GLN A 56 23.96 -53.40 53.49
C GLN A 56 24.13 -54.84 53.92
N GLY A 57 24.53 -55.07 55.19
CA GLY A 57 24.76 -56.42 55.75
C GLY A 57 26.04 -57.10 55.26
N GLN A 58 26.83 -56.45 54.37
CA GLN A 58 28.12 -57.00 53.96
C GLN A 58 29.23 -56.62 54.97
N PRO A 59 30.16 -57.50 55.26
CA PRO A 59 31.29 -57.16 56.08
C PRO A 59 32.18 -56.16 55.35
N LEU A 60 32.28 -54.92 55.86
CA LEU A 60 33.15 -53.90 55.27
C LEU A 60 34.61 -54.17 55.71
N PRO A 61 35.62 -54.15 54.81
CA PRO A 61 37.00 -54.37 55.18
C PRO A 61 37.49 -53.28 56.07
N VAL A 62 38.15 -53.66 57.18
CA VAL A 62 38.72 -52.75 58.24
C VAL A 62 40.13 -52.29 57.94
N ALA A 63 40.75 -52.78 56.88
CA ALA A 63 42.24 -52.87 56.87
C ALA A 63 42.99 -51.71 56.17
N SER A 64 42.42 -50.78 55.48
CA SER A 64 43.20 -49.65 54.94
C SER A 64 42.43 -48.32 54.96
N VAL A 65 42.71 -47.55 56.00
CA VAL A 65 42.26 -46.15 56.11
C VAL A 65 43.11 -45.30 55.16
N VAL A 66 42.61 -44.98 54.01
CA VAL A 66 43.31 -44.09 53.06
C VAL A 66 42.68 -42.70 53.11
N PRO A 67 43.42 -41.61 53.14
CA PRO A 67 42.86 -40.26 53.06
C PRO A 67 42.14 -40.05 51.76
N TYR A 68 41.03 -39.25 51.77
CA TYR A 68 40.27 -38.90 50.57
C TYR A 68 41.16 -38.03 49.67
N ILE A 69 41.37 -38.52 48.44
CA ILE A 69 42.09 -37.80 47.40
C ILE A 69 41.10 -37.24 46.41
N GLN A 70 41.04 -35.93 46.36
CA GLN A 70 40.28 -35.21 45.42
C GLN A 70 41.13 -34.91 44.19
N THR A 71 40.82 -35.48 43.04
CA THR A 71 41.56 -35.29 41.80
C THR A 71 40.79 -34.36 40.86
N ALA A 72 41.49 -33.33 40.34
CA ALA A 72 40.90 -32.42 39.35
C ALA A 72 40.85 -33.05 37.95
N ASN A 73 41.76 -33.98 37.62
CA ASN A 73 41.92 -34.64 36.33
C ASN A 73 41.51 -36.11 36.37
N THR A 74 40.31 -36.40 36.89
CA THR A 74 39.79 -37.75 36.79
C THR A 74 39.17 -37.97 35.40
N GLU A 75 39.38 -39.17 34.84
CA GLU A 75 38.72 -39.61 33.63
C GLU A 75 37.19 -39.48 33.74
N PRO A 76 36.47 -39.28 32.62
CA PRO A 76 35.01 -39.23 32.65
C PRO A 76 34.46 -40.54 33.22
N GLY A 77 33.80 -40.46 34.38
CA GLY A 77 33.22 -41.64 35.03
C GLY A 77 32.76 -41.31 36.44
N ILE A 78 32.04 -42.30 37.03
CA ILE A 78 31.58 -42.19 38.42
C ILE A 78 32.66 -42.76 39.32
N HIS A 79 33.19 -41.91 40.20
CA HIS A 79 34.15 -42.33 41.22
C HIS A 79 33.39 -42.71 42.50
N THR A 80 33.44 -43.97 42.85
CA THR A 80 32.77 -44.51 44.05
C THR A 80 33.78 -44.69 45.19
N ARG A 81 33.41 -44.22 46.37
CA ARG A 81 34.14 -44.39 47.61
C ARG A 81 33.18 -44.87 48.72
N VAL A 82 33.66 -45.66 49.61
CA VAL A 82 32.97 -45.97 50.86
C VAL A 82 33.72 -45.30 51.99
N LEU A 83 33.03 -44.44 52.74
CA LEU A 83 33.58 -43.64 53.83
C LEU A 83 33.14 -44.24 55.16
N GLY A 84 34.07 -44.47 56.05
CA GLY A 84 33.81 -44.88 57.45
C GLY A 84 33.23 -43.74 58.29
N LYS A 85 32.79 -44.02 59.51
CA LYS A 85 32.20 -43.03 60.45
C LYS A 85 33.11 -41.83 60.72
N GLU A 86 34.43 -42.07 60.69
CA GLU A 86 35.48 -41.05 60.90
C GLU A 86 35.89 -40.31 59.63
N GLY A 87 35.22 -40.48 58.48
CA GLY A 87 35.52 -39.85 57.23
C GLY A 87 36.71 -40.44 56.44
N ALA A 88 37.27 -41.56 56.95
CA ALA A 88 38.34 -42.26 56.21
C ALA A 88 37.73 -43.12 55.07
N VAL A 89 38.47 -43.20 53.95
CA VAL A 89 38.08 -44.05 52.84
C VAL A 89 38.40 -45.51 53.16
N ILE A 90 37.32 -46.31 53.18
CA ILE A 90 37.45 -47.74 53.45
C ILE A 90 37.65 -48.51 52.13
N ILE A 91 36.91 -48.20 51.13
CA ILE A 91 36.98 -48.86 49.82
C ILE A 91 36.93 -47.77 48.70
N GLY A 92 37.80 -47.86 47.73
CA GLY A 92 37.74 -47.08 46.48
C GLY A 92 37.31 -47.96 45.31
N LEU A 93 36.23 -47.63 44.67
CA LEU A 93 35.76 -48.32 43.45
C LEU A 93 36.11 -47.45 42.21
N PRO A 94 36.42 -48.04 41.02
CA PRO A 94 36.19 -49.47 40.73
C PRO A 94 37.10 -50.41 41.53
N LEU A 95 36.53 -51.58 41.92
CA LEU A 95 37.31 -52.64 42.52
C LEU A 95 38.33 -53.13 41.49
N VAL A 96 39.62 -52.84 41.75
CA VAL A 96 40.66 -53.37 40.90
C VAL A 96 40.89 -54.81 41.29
N ALA A 97 40.94 -55.71 40.30
CA ALA A 97 41.30 -57.10 40.57
C ALA A 97 42.56 -57.22 41.39
N GLU A 98 42.62 -58.16 42.30
CA GLU A 98 43.63 -58.29 43.39
C GLU A 98 45.15 -58.17 43.01
N ASN A 99 45.51 -58.08 41.74
CA ASN A 99 46.86 -58.08 41.25
C ASN A 99 47.32 -56.84 40.45
N THR A 100 46.53 -55.77 40.41
CA THR A 100 46.96 -54.54 39.76
C THR A 100 47.32 -53.48 40.76
N PRO A 101 48.59 -52.90 40.71
CA PRO A 101 48.99 -51.84 41.63
C PRO A 101 48.03 -50.65 41.44
N VAL A 102 47.44 -50.20 42.55
CA VAL A 102 46.58 -48.99 42.55
C VAL A 102 47.51 -47.84 42.15
N GLN A 103 47.40 -47.35 40.92
CA GLN A 103 48.06 -46.11 40.51
C GLN A 103 47.39 -44.96 41.28
N ILE A 104 48.05 -44.49 42.31
CA ILE A 104 47.74 -43.24 43.00
C ILE A 104 48.01 -42.13 41.97
N PRO A 105 47.02 -41.31 41.57
CA PRO A 105 47.23 -40.23 40.63
C PRO A 105 48.40 -39.33 41.09
N ALA A 106 49.22 -38.87 40.15
CA ALA A 106 50.34 -38.01 40.45
C ALA A 106 49.91 -36.81 41.33
N ALA A 107 50.73 -36.53 42.38
CA ALA A 107 50.40 -35.54 43.40
C ALA A 107 50.14 -34.10 42.86
N GLU A 108 50.59 -33.77 41.62
CA GLU A 108 50.50 -32.44 41.03
C GLU A 108 49.06 -31.98 40.73
N ASN A 109 48.15 -32.90 40.57
CA ASN A 109 46.72 -32.58 40.21
C ASN A 109 45.69 -33.09 41.23
N SER A 110 46.14 -33.43 42.43
CA SER A 110 45.30 -33.99 43.49
C SER A 110 45.43 -33.18 44.76
N THR A 111 44.29 -32.88 45.39
CA THR A 111 44.27 -32.25 46.73
C THR A 111 43.80 -33.28 47.76
N PHE A 112 44.58 -33.41 48.85
CA PHE A 112 44.16 -34.20 49.99
C PHE A 112 43.06 -33.39 50.73
N VAL A 113 41.97 -34.04 51.06
CA VAL A 113 40.89 -33.50 51.91
C VAL A 113 41.02 -34.25 53.26
N THR A 114 41.20 -33.48 54.32
CA THR A 114 41.29 -34.10 55.66
C THR A 114 39.95 -34.75 56.04
N PRO A 115 39.92 -35.81 56.82
CA PRO A 115 38.68 -36.41 57.30
C PRO A 115 37.73 -35.40 57.97
N GLU A 116 38.31 -34.43 58.70
CA GLU A 116 37.53 -33.37 59.36
C GLU A 116 36.85 -32.46 58.36
N GLU A 117 37.52 -31.99 57.31
CA GLU A 117 36.89 -31.19 56.19
C GLU A 117 35.87 -32.01 55.44
N LEU A 118 36.15 -33.29 55.21
CA LEU A 118 35.23 -34.18 54.52
C LEU A 118 33.92 -34.35 55.31
N LEU A 119 34.00 -34.55 56.62
CA LEU A 119 32.84 -34.68 57.50
C LEU A 119 31.98 -33.42 57.63
N GLN A 120 32.55 -32.25 57.35
CA GLN A 120 31.84 -30.98 57.36
C GLN A 120 31.09 -30.69 56.03
N ARG A 121 31.26 -31.52 55.00
CA ARG A 121 30.56 -31.32 53.70
C ARG A 121 29.05 -31.57 53.89
N SER A 122 28.24 -30.66 53.35
CA SER A 122 26.77 -30.65 53.50
C SER A 122 26.12 -31.97 53.12
N GLU A 123 26.54 -32.60 52.03
CA GLU A 123 26.04 -33.88 51.56
C GLU A 123 26.40 -35.04 52.52
N ILE A 124 27.57 -34.96 53.13
CA ILE A 124 27.98 -35.98 54.11
C ILE A 124 27.30 -35.78 55.45
N VAL A 125 27.15 -34.53 55.89
CA VAL A 125 26.42 -34.22 57.13
C VAL A 125 24.95 -34.76 57.03
N THR A 126 24.31 -34.48 55.92
CA THR A 126 22.94 -34.96 55.70
C THR A 126 22.87 -36.48 55.57
N ALA A 127 23.85 -37.11 54.93
CA ALA A 127 23.91 -38.57 54.81
C ALA A 127 24.11 -39.24 56.18
N ARG A 128 24.89 -38.64 57.07
CA ARG A 128 25.04 -39.10 58.47
C ARG A 128 23.77 -38.99 59.32
N GLN A 129 22.83 -38.12 58.89
CA GLN A 129 21.51 -38.01 59.50
C GLN A 129 20.50 -39.03 58.91
N GLY A 130 20.91 -39.89 58.00
CA GLY A 130 20.10 -40.93 57.40
C GLY A 130 19.46 -40.57 56.08
N GLN A 131 19.74 -39.37 55.49
CA GLN A 131 19.15 -38.93 54.23
C GLN A 131 20.25 -38.79 53.16
N ALA A 132 20.04 -39.46 52.01
CA ALA A 132 20.93 -39.30 50.90
C ALA A 132 20.87 -37.85 50.36
N ALA A 133 22.06 -37.25 50.15
CA ALA A 133 22.16 -35.87 49.72
C ALA A 133 23.24 -35.69 48.64
N SER A 134 23.14 -34.59 47.90
CA SER A 134 24.11 -34.22 46.83
C SER A 134 24.56 -32.78 46.96
N ALA A 135 25.74 -32.48 46.41
CA ALA A 135 26.25 -31.12 46.30
C ALA A 135 27.14 -30.97 45.08
N VAL A 136 27.12 -29.80 44.44
CA VAL A 136 28.03 -29.43 43.37
C VAL A 136 29.14 -28.54 43.95
N ARG A 137 30.40 -28.89 43.72
CA ARG A 137 31.56 -28.13 44.21
C ARG A 137 32.54 -27.84 43.08
N GLU A 138 33.20 -26.71 43.17
CA GLU A 138 34.38 -26.41 42.33
C GLU A 138 35.63 -27.02 42.95
N VAL A 139 36.39 -27.75 42.13
CA VAL A 139 37.66 -28.36 42.51
C VAL A 139 38.79 -27.59 41.85
N LEU A 140 39.73 -27.10 42.68
CA LEU A 140 40.96 -26.44 42.24
C LEU A 140 42.04 -27.50 41.82
N PRO A 141 42.99 -27.16 40.93
CA PRO A 141 43.28 -25.82 40.38
C PRO A 141 42.45 -25.46 39.12
N GLU A 142 41.79 -26.39 38.47
CA GLU A 142 41.14 -26.19 37.18
C GLU A 142 39.74 -25.57 37.25
N LYS A 143 39.25 -25.22 38.47
CA LYS A 143 37.88 -24.72 38.68
C LYS A 143 36.81 -25.62 38.06
N ARG A 144 37.06 -26.92 38.06
CA ARG A 144 36.11 -27.91 37.49
C ARG A 144 34.97 -28.17 38.48
N ARG A 145 33.74 -28.10 38.00
CA ARG A 145 32.61 -28.46 38.82
C ARG A 145 32.47 -29.98 38.88
N VAL A 146 32.32 -30.50 40.10
CA VAL A 146 32.13 -31.94 40.40
C VAL A 146 30.83 -32.09 41.18
N LEU A 147 29.99 -33.00 40.77
CA LEU A 147 28.78 -33.38 41.47
C LEU A 147 29.13 -34.54 42.43
N TYR A 148 28.78 -34.37 43.68
CA TYR A 148 28.92 -35.35 44.73
C TYR A 148 27.58 -35.81 45.17
N ALA A 149 27.48 -37.13 45.56
CA ALA A 149 26.31 -37.69 46.22
C ALA A 149 26.79 -38.63 47.38
N ALA A 150 26.09 -38.53 48.49
CA ALA A 150 26.34 -39.36 49.67
C ALA A 150 25.05 -40.10 50.06
N ALA A 151 25.19 -41.40 50.41
CA ALA A 151 24.09 -42.21 50.89
C ALA A 151 24.52 -43.07 52.07
N PRO A 152 23.73 -43.22 53.13
CA PRO A 152 24.09 -44.03 54.32
C PRO A 152 23.97 -45.53 54.05
N ILE A 153 24.92 -46.29 54.61
CA ILE A 153 24.91 -47.75 54.68
C ILE A 153 24.51 -48.13 56.09
N TYR A 154 23.49 -49.00 56.25
CA TYR A 154 22.97 -49.44 57.50
C TYR A 154 23.43 -50.86 57.83
N ASP A 155 23.62 -51.16 59.10
CA ASP A 155 23.78 -52.53 59.60
C ASP A 155 22.40 -53.21 59.78
N GLU A 156 22.42 -54.46 60.22
CA GLU A 156 21.20 -55.25 60.53
C GLU A 156 20.33 -54.60 61.63
N ASN A 157 20.93 -53.75 62.47
CA ASN A 157 20.24 -53.07 63.58
C ASN A 157 19.73 -51.66 63.19
N GLY A 158 19.85 -51.26 61.93
CA GLY A 158 19.43 -49.94 61.42
C GLY A 158 20.36 -48.78 61.77
N SER A 159 21.58 -49.07 62.30
CA SER A 159 22.60 -48.07 62.62
C SER A 159 23.48 -47.79 61.40
N ILE A 160 23.84 -46.50 61.15
CA ILE A 160 24.71 -46.12 60.03
C ILE A 160 26.13 -46.60 60.35
N ILE A 161 26.70 -47.47 59.50
CA ILE A 161 28.06 -48.00 59.64
C ILE A 161 29.07 -47.30 58.73
N ALA A 162 28.65 -46.85 57.57
CA ALA A 162 29.47 -46.20 56.57
C ALA A 162 28.60 -45.37 55.63
N LEU A 163 29.25 -44.64 54.70
CA LEU A 163 28.57 -43.86 53.65
C LEU A 163 29.10 -44.27 52.28
N VAL A 164 28.25 -44.44 51.29
CA VAL A 164 28.65 -44.43 49.87
C VAL A 164 28.82 -43.00 49.47
N TYR A 165 29.94 -42.67 48.84
CA TYR A 165 30.27 -41.35 48.36
C TYR A 165 30.66 -41.43 46.91
N LEU A 166 29.83 -40.84 46.04
CA LEU A 166 30.01 -40.82 44.60
C LEU A 166 30.42 -39.43 44.16
N ALA A 167 31.27 -39.37 43.11
CA ALA A 167 31.72 -38.12 42.50
C ALA A 167 31.69 -38.25 40.99
N VAL A 168 31.07 -37.28 40.28
CA VAL A 168 31.01 -37.19 38.83
C VAL A 168 31.46 -35.82 38.38
N PRO A 169 32.52 -35.73 37.55
CA PRO A 169 32.97 -34.47 37.00
C PRO A 169 31.96 -33.97 35.96
N LEU A 170 31.48 -32.72 36.14
CA LEU A 170 30.62 -32.06 35.16
C LEU A 170 31.44 -31.50 33.98
N PRO A 171 30.85 -31.42 32.77
CA PRO A 171 31.55 -30.87 31.59
C PRO A 171 32.04 -29.45 31.82
N LYS A 172 33.24 -29.10 31.27
CA LYS A 172 33.85 -27.75 31.34
C LYS A 172 32.99 -26.74 30.62
N GLY A 173 31.92 -26.64 30.33
CA GLY A 173 31.01 -25.67 29.70
C GLY A 173 29.56 -25.85 30.13
N GLY A 174 29.34 -26.64 31.19
CA GLY A 174 27.99 -26.92 31.69
C GLY A 174 27.24 -27.99 30.92
N LEU A 175 27.49 -28.13 29.61
CA LEU A 175 26.85 -29.11 28.74
C LEU A 175 27.89 -29.99 28.03
N PRO A 176 27.57 -31.27 27.74
CA PRO A 176 28.42 -32.13 26.92
C PRO A 176 28.71 -31.55 25.53
N GLY A 177 29.94 -31.78 24.99
CA GLY A 177 30.38 -31.24 23.73
C GLY A 177 29.49 -31.59 22.51
N VAL A 178 28.84 -32.75 22.57
CA VAL A 178 27.85 -33.16 21.53
C VAL A 178 26.65 -32.21 21.46
N PHE A 179 26.14 -31.76 22.62
CA PHE A 179 25.05 -30.78 22.67
C PHE A 179 25.46 -29.42 22.10
N LEU A 180 26.74 -29.01 22.35
CA LEU A 180 27.30 -27.78 21.80
C LEU A 180 27.40 -27.83 20.29
N LEU A 181 27.83 -28.97 19.75
CA LEU A 181 27.90 -29.17 18.29
C LEU A 181 26.52 -29.13 17.63
N GLN A 182 25.52 -29.79 18.23
CA GLN A 182 24.15 -29.77 17.75
C GLN A 182 23.52 -28.38 17.80
N LEU A 183 23.73 -27.66 18.91
CA LEU A 183 23.21 -26.29 19.08
C LEU A 183 23.85 -25.33 18.07
N SER A 184 25.16 -25.42 17.84
CA SER A 184 25.84 -24.59 16.85
C SER A 184 25.39 -24.91 15.41
N GLY A 185 25.19 -26.20 15.10
CA GLY A 185 24.68 -26.63 13.79
C GLY A 185 23.26 -26.13 13.50
N THR A 186 22.35 -26.29 14.46
CA THR A 186 20.98 -25.77 14.32
C THR A 186 20.93 -24.25 14.25
N GLY A 187 21.78 -23.56 15.02
CA GLY A 187 21.92 -22.11 14.96
C GLY A 187 22.40 -21.63 13.59
N LEU A 188 23.39 -22.29 13.00
CA LEU A 188 23.89 -21.96 11.66
C LEU A 188 22.82 -22.12 10.59
N ILE A 189 22.07 -23.23 10.63
CA ILE A 189 20.95 -23.48 9.69
C ILE A 189 19.90 -22.39 9.82
N ALA A 190 19.51 -22.00 11.03
CA ALA A 190 18.55 -20.95 11.27
C ALA A 190 19.00 -19.59 10.73
N VAL A 191 20.28 -19.24 10.88
CA VAL A 191 20.86 -18.01 10.30
C VAL A 191 20.80 -18.04 8.77
N VAL A 192 21.16 -19.16 8.14
CA VAL A 192 21.12 -19.30 6.69
C VAL A 192 19.68 -19.16 6.17
N LEU A 193 18.71 -19.82 6.81
CA LEU A 193 17.30 -19.70 6.45
C LEU A 193 16.77 -18.27 6.63
N ALA A 194 17.14 -17.59 7.71
CA ALA A 194 16.76 -16.21 7.95
C ALA A 194 17.34 -15.25 6.90
N LEU A 195 18.58 -15.44 6.48
CA LEU A 195 19.21 -14.68 5.40
C LEU A 195 18.49 -14.89 4.07
N LEU A 196 18.14 -16.14 3.77
CA LEU A 196 17.46 -16.51 2.53
C LEU A 196 16.04 -15.93 2.49
N ALA A 197 15.28 -16.08 3.56
CA ALA A 197 13.94 -15.48 3.71
C ALA A 197 14.00 -13.94 3.63
N GLY A 198 14.95 -13.32 4.32
CA GLY A 198 15.13 -11.86 4.29
C GLY A 198 15.46 -11.31 2.90
N THR A 199 16.30 -12.02 2.12
CA THR A 199 16.60 -11.60 0.74
C THR A 199 15.40 -11.76 -0.20
N LEU A 200 14.62 -12.83 -0.05
CA LEU A 200 13.40 -13.05 -0.84
C LEU A 200 12.36 -11.96 -0.53
N LEU A 201 12.08 -11.70 0.74
CA LEU A 201 11.12 -10.71 1.17
C LEU A 201 11.54 -9.29 0.73
N ALA A 202 12.84 -8.96 0.87
CA ALA A 202 13.36 -7.68 0.40
C ALA A 202 13.19 -7.50 -1.11
N ARG A 203 13.35 -8.56 -1.91
CA ARG A 203 13.11 -8.51 -3.35
C ARG A 203 11.63 -8.33 -3.68
N GLN A 204 10.74 -9.06 -3.02
CA GLN A 204 9.29 -8.96 -3.26
C GLN A 204 8.72 -7.57 -2.99
N ILE A 205 9.26 -6.82 -2.03
CA ILE A 205 8.80 -5.47 -1.70
C ILE A 205 9.55 -4.41 -2.52
N THR A 206 10.88 -4.50 -2.58
CA THR A 206 11.69 -3.41 -3.15
C THR A 206 11.56 -3.31 -4.66
N THR A 207 11.40 -4.43 -5.36
CA THR A 207 11.32 -4.43 -6.83
C THR A 207 10.06 -3.71 -7.34
N PRO A 208 8.83 -4.02 -6.86
CA PRO A 208 7.63 -3.27 -7.27
C PRO A 208 7.68 -1.80 -6.87
N VAL A 209 8.13 -1.48 -5.65
CA VAL A 209 8.24 -0.09 -5.19
C VAL A 209 9.20 0.71 -6.07
N SER A 210 10.35 0.13 -6.44
CA SER A 210 11.29 0.80 -7.34
C SER A 210 10.71 0.99 -8.74
N ALA A 211 9.93 0.02 -9.25
CA ALA A 211 9.25 0.13 -10.55
C ALA A 211 8.24 1.29 -10.55
N ILE A 212 7.42 1.42 -9.46
CA ILE A 212 6.48 2.53 -9.31
C ILE A 212 7.22 3.87 -9.24
N THR A 213 8.32 3.94 -8.48
CA THR A 213 9.12 5.17 -8.36
C THR A 213 9.74 5.57 -9.71
N MET A 214 10.30 4.62 -10.45
CA MET A 214 10.86 4.88 -11.78
C MET A 214 9.77 5.30 -12.77
N GLY A 215 8.61 4.63 -12.74
CA GLY A 215 7.46 4.99 -13.56
C GLY A 215 6.96 6.41 -13.25
N ALA A 216 6.84 6.77 -11.97
CA ALA A 216 6.45 8.11 -11.55
C ALA A 216 7.45 9.20 -12.02
N THR A 217 8.75 8.90 -11.96
CA THR A 217 9.78 9.81 -12.47
C THR A 217 9.69 9.96 -13.99
N ALA A 218 9.44 8.88 -14.73
CA ALA A 218 9.28 8.91 -16.17
C ALA A 218 8.01 9.70 -16.58
N VAL A 219 6.89 9.50 -15.87
CA VAL A 219 5.64 10.26 -16.08
C VAL A 219 5.84 11.74 -15.80
N SER A 220 6.56 12.11 -14.75
CA SER A 220 6.89 13.52 -14.47
C SER A 220 7.78 14.14 -15.53
N GLY A 221 8.56 13.34 -16.24
CA GLY A 221 9.34 13.74 -17.42
C GLY A 221 8.55 13.77 -18.75
N GLY A 222 7.23 13.50 -18.71
CA GLY A 222 6.34 13.53 -19.87
C GLY A 222 6.15 12.19 -20.59
N ASP A 223 6.76 11.09 -20.12
CA ASP A 223 6.55 9.77 -20.71
C ASP A 223 5.28 9.10 -20.12
N LEU A 224 4.15 9.38 -20.75
CA LEU A 224 2.85 8.82 -20.39
C LEU A 224 2.60 7.40 -20.97
N LYS A 225 3.63 6.73 -21.52
CA LYS A 225 3.50 5.36 -22.02
C LYS A 225 3.85 4.29 -20.98
N GLN A 226 4.20 4.69 -19.78
CA GLN A 226 4.58 3.79 -18.69
C GLN A 226 3.42 2.89 -18.28
N ASN A 227 3.74 1.62 -18.06
CA ASN A 227 2.82 0.63 -17.50
C ASN A 227 3.57 -0.21 -16.47
N ILE A 228 3.11 -0.21 -15.24
CA ILE A 228 3.75 -0.91 -14.13
C ILE A 228 3.12 -2.30 -14.00
N PRO A 229 3.95 -3.37 -13.86
CA PRO A 229 3.44 -4.71 -13.59
C PRO A 229 2.66 -4.75 -12.27
N THR A 230 1.47 -5.37 -12.28
CA THR A 230 0.55 -5.47 -11.12
C THR A 230 0.48 -6.90 -10.56
N GLN A 231 1.55 -7.67 -10.67
CA GLN A 231 1.65 -9.06 -10.21
C GLN A 231 2.86 -9.21 -9.27
N SER A 232 2.84 -8.51 -8.15
CA SER A 232 3.91 -8.59 -7.14
C SER A 232 3.70 -9.75 -6.15
N GLY A 233 2.47 -10.28 -6.07
CA GLY A 233 2.05 -11.25 -5.05
C GLY A 233 1.70 -10.61 -3.70
N ILE A 234 1.68 -9.27 -3.63
CA ILE A 234 1.27 -8.49 -2.45
C ILE A 234 0.12 -7.58 -2.88
N SER A 235 -1.08 -7.82 -2.34
CA SER A 235 -2.32 -7.15 -2.74
C SER A 235 -2.24 -5.62 -2.70
N GLU A 236 -1.58 -5.06 -1.67
CA GLU A 236 -1.44 -3.63 -1.48
C GLU A 236 -0.56 -2.98 -2.56
N LEU A 237 0.50 -3.68 -2.98
CA LEU A 237 1.38 -3.22 -4.05
C LEU A 237 0.74 -3.36 -5.42
N ASP A 238 -0.04 -4.42 -5.63
CA ASP A 238 -0.79 -4.63 -6.87
C ASP A 238 -1.89 -3.57 -7.03
N ASN A 239 -2.62 -3.25 -5.95
CA ASN A 239 -3.60 -2.16 -5.93
C ASN A 239 -2.95 -0.79 -6.20
N LEU A 240 -1.78 -0.53 -5.60
CA LEU A 240 -1.03 0.70 -5.84
C LEU A 240 -0.57 0.80 -7.31
N GLY A 241 -0.08 -0.31 -7.88
CA GLY A 241 0.30 -0.37 -9.30
C GLY A 241 -0.89 -0.14 -10.23
N GLN A 242 -2.07 -0.70 -9.93
CA GLN A 242 -3.30 -0.47 -10.69
C GLN A 242 -3.74 0.99 -10.62
N ALA A 243 -3.78 1.57 -9.41
CA ALA A 243 -4.14 2.99 -9.23
C ALA A 243 -3.18 3.92 -10.00
N PHE A 244 -1.88 3.61 -9.98
CA PHE A 244 -0.88 4.34 -10.76
C PHE A 244 -1.16 4.23 -12.27
N ASN A 245 -1.41 3.02 -12.79
CA ASN A 245 -1.69 2.81 -14.20
C ASN A 245 -2.98 3.55 -14.65
N GLN A 246 -4.03 3.55 -13.81
CA GLN A 246 -5.25 4.33 -14.06
C GLN A 246 -4.97 5.83 -14.11
N MET A 247 -4.16 6.35 -13.20
CA MET A 247 -3.75 7.75 -13.22
C MET A 247 -3.01 8.11 -14.51
N VAL A 248 -2.09 7.26 -14.97
CA VAL A 248 -1.35 7.47 -16.23
C VAL A 248 -2.28 7.47 -17.43
N VAL A 249 -3.26 6.56 -17.47
CA VAL A 249 -4.29 6.53 -18.53
C VAL A 249 -5.10 7.83 -18.54
N SER A 250 -5.56 8.29 -17.38
CA SER A 250 -6.33 9.56 -17.27
C SER A 250 -5.49 10.77 -17.69
N LEU A 251 -4.22 10.85 -17.28
CA LEU A 251 -3.31 11.91 -17.71
C LEU A 251 -3.09 11.90 -19.23
N ARG A 252 -2.90 10.72 -19.81
CA ARG A 252 -2.73 10.57 -21.25
C ARG A 252 -3.97 11.02 -22.02
N GLN A 253 -5.17 10.64 -21.56
CA GLN A 253 -6.42 11.08 -22.17
C GLN A 253 -6.58 12.59 -22.08
N SER A 254 -6.26 13.19 -20.93
CA SER A 254 -6.30 14.63 -20.75
C SER A 254 -5.31 15.37 -21.67
N ASP A 255 -4.06 14.88 -21.77
CA ASP A 255 -3.05 15.44 -22.65
C ASP A 255 -3.47 15.35 -24.13
N GLN A 256 -4.00 14.20 -24.57
CA GLN A 256 -4.52 14.02 -25.91
C GLN A 256 -5.69 14.96 -26.21
N ALA A 257 -6.65 15.09 -25.29
CA ALA A 257 -7.77 16.02 -25.43
C ALA A 257 -7.30 17.48 -25.56
N GLN A 258 -6.32 17.87 -24.73
CA GLN A 258 -5.74 19.20 -24.78
C GLN A 258 -5.02 19.46 -26.11
N ASN A 259 -4.24 18.49 -26.61
CA ASN A 259 -3.52 18.63 -27.88
C ASN A 259 -4.49 18.70 -29.06
N MET A 260 -5.57 17.90 -29.07
CA MET A 260 -6.62 18.00 -30.10
C MET A 260 -7.32 19.35 -30.03
N PHE A 261 -7.68 19.83 -28.85
CA PHE A 261 -8.29 21.15 -28.68
C PHE A 261 -7.43 22.27 -29.26
N VAL A 262 -6.13 22.28 -28.99
CA VAL A 262 -5.21 23.29 -29.56
C VAL A 262 -5.13 23.20 -31.07
N ALA A 263 -5.13 21.99 -31.63
CA ALA A 263 -5.11 21.79 -33.08
C ALA A 263 -6.40 22.28 -33.75
N ASP A 264 -7.56 22.01 -33.13
CA ASP A 264 -8.88 22.44 -33.64
C ASP A 264 -9.03 23.96 -33.57
N VAL A 265 -8.61 24.59 -32.46
CA VAL A 265 -8.56 26.07 -32.32
C VAL A 265 -7.70 26.68 -33.43
N ALA A 266 -6.50 26.14 -33.64
CA ALA A 266 -5.60 26.66 -34.67
C ALA A 266 -6.23 26.53 -36.09
N HIS A 267 -6.94 25.45 -36.35
CA HIS A 267 -7.65 25.23 -37.63
C HIS A 267 -8.79 26.22 -37.82
N GLU A 268 -9.66 26.41 -36.82
CA GLU A 268 -10.82 27.30 -36.87
C GLU A 268 -10.45 28.79 -36.91
N LEU A 269 -9.30 29.15 -36.34
CA LEU A 269 -8.73 30.51 -36.44
C LEU A 269 -8.08 30.76 -37.83
N ARG A 270 -7.41 29.76 -38.41
CA ARG A 270 -6.71 29.92 -39.69
C ARG A 270 -7.63 30.22 -40.86
N THR A 271 -8.79 29.58 -40.90
CA THR A 271 -9.76 29.72 -42.01
C THR A 271 -10.26 31.16 -42.21
N PRO A 272 -10.85 31.85 -41.20
CA PRO A 272 -11.27 33.26 -41.36
C PRO A 272 -10.11 34.20 -41.58
N LEU A 273 -8.95 33.97 -40.95
CA LEU A 273 -7.74 34.78 -41.19
C LEU A 273 -7.27 34.69 -42.64
N THR A 274 -7.36 33.52 -43.27
CA THR A 274 -7.02 33.32 -44.67
C THR A 274 -7.97 34.08 -45.58
N VAL A 275 -9.29 34.08 -45.27
CA VAL A 275 -10.29 34.86 -46.04
C VAL A 275 -10.05 36.35 -45.90
N ILE A 276 -9.80 36.85 -44.68
CA ILE A 276 -9.50 38.28 -44.44
C ILE A 276 -8.28 38.66 -45.22
N LYS A 277 -7.17 37.87 -45.10
CA LYS A 277 -5.92 38.15 -45.82
C LYS A 277 -6.10 38.19 -47.33
N GLY A 278 -6.74 37.17 -47.92
CA GLY A 278 -7.01 37.14 -49.37
C GLY A 278 -7.91 38.28 -49.82
N THR A 279 -8.87 38.72 -49.00
CA THR A 279 -9.73 39.88 -49.29
C THR A 279 -8.89 41.18 -49.29
N ILE A 280 -7.94 41.34 -48.36
CA ILE A 280 -7.01 42.47 -48.31
C ILE A 280 -6.16 42.48 -49.57
N GLU A 281 -5.51 41.34 -49.93
CA GLU A 281 -4.70 41.20 -51.13
C GLU A 281 -5.51 41.57 -52.41
N THR A 282 -6.77 41.11 -52.51
CA THR A 282 -7.66 41.45 -53.62
C THR A 282 -7.96 42.94 -53.70
N LEU A 283 -8.16 43.60 -52.55
CA LEU A 283 -8.36 45.06 -52.49
C LEU A 283 -7.09 45.81 -52.90
N GLU A 284 -5.92 45.35 -52.48
CA GLU A 284 -4.63 45.94 -52.86
C GLU A 284 -4.31 45.78 -54.35
N ASP A 285 -4.73 44.65 -54.96
CA ASP A 285 -4.55 44.34 -56.39
C ASP A 285 -5.49 45.12 -57.33
N GLY A 286 -6.20 46.12 -56.81
CA GLY A 286 -6.99 47.07 -57.62
C GLY A 286 -8.50 47.02 -57.40
N ALA A 287 -9.03 46.05 -56.60
CA ALA A 287 -10.47 46.01 -56.27
C ALA A 287 -10.91 47.18 -55.37
N MET A 288 -9.97 47.95 -54.83
CA MET A 288 -10.24 49.20 -54.08
C MET A 288 -10.84 50.28 -54.96
N ASP A 289 -10.50 50.30 -56.25
CA ASP A 289 -10.99 51.28 -57.22
C ASP A 289 -12.34 50.88 -57.85
N ASP A 290 -12.73 49.63 -57.70
CA ASP A 290 -14.05 49.11 -58.11
C ASP A 290 -15.12 49.48 -57.10
N ILE A 291 -15.96 50.49 -57.43
CA ILE A 291 -17.02 51.03 -56.54
C ILE A 291 -18.07 49.98 -56.18
N ASP A 292 -18.37 49.07 -57.09
CA ASP A 292 -19.39 48.03 -56.90
C ASP A 292 -18.81 46.78 -56.20
N GLY A 293 -17.53 46.42 -56.45
CA GLY A 293 -16.88 45.23 -55.93
C GLY A 293 -16.31 45.36 -54.50
N ARG A 294 -15.83 46.55 -54.09
CA ARG A 294 -15.21 46.78 -52.77
C ARG A 294 -16.18 46.63 -51.62
N GLY A 295 -17.47 47.01 -51.81
CA GLY A 295 -18.49 46.92 -50.73
C GLY A 295 -18.69 45.51 -50.23
N PRO A 296 -18.97 44.52 -51.08
CA PRO A 296 -19.09 43.11 -50.70
C PRO A 296 -17.84 42.53 -50.03
N LEU A 297 -16.66 42.93 -50.48
CA LEU A 297 -15.39 42.50 -49.90
C LEU A 297 -15.19 43.00 -48.47
N LEU A 298 -15.47 44.28 -48.19
CA LEU A 298 -15.42 44.87 -46.85
C LEU A 298 -16.44 44.22 -45.90
N ILE A 299 -17.68 43.97 -46.39
CA ILE A 299 -18.70 43.27 -45.65
C ILE A 299 -18.23 41.85 -45.31
N SER A 300 -17.60 41.16 -46.24
CA SER A 300 -17.02 39.82 -45.98
C SER A 300 -15.92 39.86 -44.90
N MET A 301 -15.02 40.81 -44.96
CA MET A 301 -13.99 40.99 -43.91
C MET A 301 -14.61 41.28 -42.55
N GLN A 302 -15.58 42.17 -42.50
CA GLN A 302 -16.28 42.48 -41.24
C GLN A 302 -16.95 41.23 -40.65
N ARG A 303 -17.64 40.46 -41.49
CA ARG A 303 -18.31 39.21 -41.07
C ARG A 303 -17.31 38.20 -40.51
N GLU A 304 -16.15 38.00 -41.13
CA GLU A 304 -15.11 37.09 -40.65
C GLU A 304 -14.44 37.60 -39.37
N THR A 305 -14.28 38.92 -39.26
CA THR A 305 -13.76 39.53 -38.01
C THR A 305 -14.70 39.33 -36.83
N ASP A 306 -16.02 39.56 -37.03
CA ASP A 306 -17.05 39.35 -36.03
C ASP A 306 -17.16 37.87 -35.66
N ARG A 307 -16.94 36.96 -36.63
CA ARG A 307 -16.85 35.51 -36.37
C ARG A 307 -15.67 35.16 -35.49
N LEU A 308 -14.50 35.74 -35.74
CA LEU A 308 -13.28 35.55 -34.93
C LEU A 308 -13.47 36.03 -33.49
N ILE A 309 -14.09 37.18 -33.30
CA ILE A 309 -14.41 37.74 -31.98
C ILE A 309 -15.31 36.79 -31.22
N ARG A 310 -16.38 36.27 -31.83
CA ARG A 310 -17.23 35.29 -31.21
C ARG A 310 -16.49 34.02 -30.84
N LEU A 311 -15.68 33.47 -31.75
CA LEU A 311 -14.90 32.26 -31.50
C LEU A 311 -13.95 32.42 -30.31
N VAL A 312 -13.27 33.56 -30.20
CA VAL A 312 -12.33 33.85 -29.06
C VAL A 312 -13.14 33.95 -27.77
N ASN A 313 -14.28 34.63 -27.75
CA ASN A 313 -15.13 34.75 -26.57
C ASN A 313 -15.66 33.36 -26.13
N ASP A 314 -16.11 32.53 -27.08
CA ASP A 314 -16.57 31.18 -26.86
C ASP A 314 -15.47 30.29 -26.22
N LEU A 315 -14.23 30.39 -26.72
CA LEU A 315 -13.07 29.70 -26.15
C LEU A 315 -12.74 30.17 -24.73
N LEU A 316 -12.87 31.49 -24.46
CA LEU A 316 -12.64 32.05 -23.12
C LEU A 316 -13.70 31.54 -22.12
N ILE A 317 -14.96 31.41 -22.54
CA ILE A 317 -16.00 30.83 -21.69
C ILE A 317 -15.67 29.37 -21.36
N LEU A 318 -15.37 28.54 -22.35
CA LEU A 318 -15.04 27.14 -22.16
C LEU A 318 -13.80 26.96 -21.27
N THR A 319 -12.74 27.73 -21.49
CA THR A 319 -11.51 27.62 -20.69
C THR A 319 -11.73 28.04 -19.23
N ARG A 320 -12.57 29.08 -18.99
CA ARG A 320 -12.92 29.49 -17.64
C ARG A 320 -13.85 28.49 -16.94
N ALA A 321 -14.76 27.89 -17.68
CA ALA A 321 -15.64 26.85 -17.15
C ALA A 321 -14.85 25.61 -16.73
N ASP A 322 -13.90 25.13 -17.56
CA ASP A 322 -13.02 24.00 -17.22
C ASP A 322 -12.16 24.25 -15.99
N ALA A 323 -11.67 25.46 -15.85
CA ALA A 323 -10.87 25.86 -14.69
C ALA A 323 -11.69 26.12 -13.43
N GLY A 324 -13.04 26.02 -13.50
CA GLY A 324 -13.92 26.41 -12.39
C GLY A 324 -13.88 27.90 -12.04
N MET A 325 -13.39 28.73 -12.98
CA MET A 325 -13.19 30.17 -12.80
C MET A 325 -14.26 31.03 -13.48
N LEU A 326 -15.37 30.41 -13.89
CA LEU A 326 -16.48 31.15 -14.46
C LEU A 326 -17.15 31.98 -13.35
N LYS A 327 -17.14 33.28 -13.51
CA LYS A 327 -17.87 34.16 -12.59
C LYS A 327 -19.31 34.23 -13.01
N LEU A 328 -20.22 33.80 -12.15
CA LEU A 328 -21.66 33.81 -12.34
C LEU A 328 -22.31 34.77 -11.32
N VAL A 329 -23.28 35.52 -11.78
CA VAL A 329 -24.15 36.33 -10.93
C VAL A 329 -25.51 35.59 -10.86
N LEU A 330 -25.64 34.70 -9.87
CA LEU A 330 -26.84 33.90 -9.71
C LEU A 330 -27.93 34.70 -9.01
N GLU A 331 -29.01 34.98 -9.69
CA GLU A 331 -30.18 35.68 -9.18
C GLU A 331 -31.46 34.90 -9.50
N PRO A 332 -32.52 35.01 -8.70
CA PRO A 332 -33.84 34.46 -9.11
C PRO A 332 -34.32 35.14 -10.38
N LEU A 333 -34.65 34.35 -11.41
CA LEU A 333 -35.15 34.82 -12.68
C LEU A 333 -36.26 33.91 -13.25
N ASP A 334 -37.14 34.48 -14.03
CA ASP A 334 -38.18 33.72 -14.72
C ASP A 334 -37.65 33.20 -16.07
N LEU A 335 -37.37 31.89 -16.13
CA LEU A 335 -36.88 31.24 -17.34
C LEU A 335 -37.87 31.28 -18.50
N GLY A 336 -39.20 31.25 -18.23
CA GLY A 336 -40.21 31.35 -19.22
C GLY A 336 -40.22 32.72 -19.94
N ASN A 337 -40.13 33.80 -19.17
CA ASN A 337 -40.01 35.16 -19.69
C ASN A 337 -38.72 35.33 -20.50
N LEU A 338 -37.60 34.82 -20.02
CA LEU A 338 -36.31 34.86 -20.70
C LEU A 338 -36.40 34.10 -22.04
N ALA A 339 -36.98 32.89 -22.07
CA ALA A 339 -37.11 32.09 -23.27
C ALA A 339 -38.03 32.78 -24.33
N GLN A 340 -39.14 33.38 -23.89
CA GLN A 340 -40.02 34.17 -24.80
C GLN A 340 -39.28 35.37 -25.40
N ALA A 341 -38.48 36.08 -24.57
CA ALA A 341 -37.69 37.23 -25.06
C ALA A 341 -36.63 36.77 -26.08
N ARG A 342 -35.97 35.63 -25.84
CA ARG A 342 -34.97 35.10 -26.80
C ARG A 342 -35.60 34.61 -28.08
N CYS A 343 -36.73 33.93 -28.04
CA CYS A 343 -37.51 33.55 -29.22
C CYS A 343 -37.94 34.75 -30.04
N ALA A 344 -38.45 35.83 -29.38
CA ALA A 344 -38.82 37.08 -30.05
C ALA A 344 -37.59 37.72 -30.73
N HIS A 345 -36.44 37.71 -30.07
CA HIS A 345 -35.19 38.24 -30.64
C HIS A 345 -34.74 37.47 -31.88
N LEU A 346 -34.92 36.15 -31.93
CA LEU A 346 -34.51 35.31 -33.05
C LEU A 346 -35.57 35.14 -34.12
N THR A 347 -36.82 35.62 -33.92
CA THR A 347 -37.92 35.56 -34.87
C THR A 347 -37.56 36.11 -36.25
N PRO A 348 -36.86 37.28 -36.43
CA PRO A 348 -36.44 37.75 -37.74
C PRO A 348 -35.55 36.77 -38.50
N LEU A 349 -34.69 36.05 -37.79
CA LEU A 349 -33.80 35.03 -38.36
C LEU A 349 -34.60 33.78 -38.77
N ALA A 350 -35.47 33.29 -37.89
CA ALA A 350 -36.33 32.16 -38.14
C ALA A 350 -37.26 32.41 -39.34
N THR A 351 -37.90 33.59 -39.41
CA THR A 351 -38.77 33.98 -40.54
C THR A 351 -38.04 33.99 -41.89
N ARG A 352 -36.79 34.47 -41.93
CA ARG A 352 -35.97 34.43 -43.17
C ARG A 352 -35.69 32.99 -43.63
N ARG A 353 -35.77 32.02 -42.74
CA ARG A 353 -35.61 30.59 -43.02
C ARG A 353 -36.92 29.83 -43.16
N GLY A 354 -38.05 30.53 -43.07
CA GLY A 354 -39.37 29.93 -43.12
C GLY A 354 -39.72 29.07 -41.89
N VAL A 355 -39.04 29.33 -40.73
CA VAL A 355 -39.25 28.59 -39.48
C VAL A 355 -40.08 29.43 -38.52
N THR A 356 -40.95 28.79 -37.75
CA THR A 356 -41.79 29.43 -36.72
C THR A 356 -41.44 28.91 -35.33
N PHE A 357 -41.55 29.78 -34.30
CA PHE A 357 -41.48 29.39 -32.92
C PHE A 357 -42.84 29.10 -32.33
N ASP A 358 -42.93 28.02 -31.53
CA ASP A 358 -44.08 27.68 -30.68
C ASP A 358 -43.57 27.59 -29.24
N VAL A 359 -44.01 28.52 -28.38
CA VAL A 359 -43.49 28.65 -27.01
C VAL A 359 -44.60 28.34 -26.02
N ASN A 360 -44.44 27.27 -25.27
CA ASN A 360 -45.33 26.86 -24.19
C ASN A 360 -44.63 26.96 -22.83
N VAL A 361 -45.26 27.64 -21.88
CA VAL A 361 -44.75 27.83 -20.51
C VAL A 361 -45.79 27.33 -19.53
N GLU A 362 -45.44 26.31 -18.76
CA GLU A 362 -46.35 25.70 -17.79
C GLU A 362 -45.83 25.91 -16.34
N GLY A 363 -46.67 26.54 -15.52
CA GLY A 363 -46.40 26.72 -14.09
C GLY A 363 -45.45 27.89 -13.78
N THR A 364 -44.88 27.86 -12.58
CA THR A 364 -43.91 28.86 -12.12
C THR A 364 -42.52 28.44 -12.59
N THR A 365 -41.88 29.25 -13.41
CA THR A 365 -40.61 28.93 -14.08
C THR A 365 -39.40 29.65 -13.48
N CYS A 366 -39.46 29.93 -12.15
CA CYS A 366 -38.40 30.63 -11.43
C CYS A 366 -37.20 29.70 -11.16
N VAL A 367 -36.02 30.14 -11.59
CA VAL A 367 -34.74 29.44 -11.38
C VAL A 367 -33.72 30.37 -10.78
N LEU A 368 -32.74 29.81 -10.08
CA LEU A 368 -31.54 30.53 -9.65
C LEU A 368 -30.52 30.47 -10.78
N GLY A 369 -30.28 31.58 -11.47
CA GLY A 369 -29.38 31.58 -12.63
C GLY A 369 -28.81 32.95 -12.96
N ASP A 370 -27.82 32.94 -13.83
CA ASP A 370 -27.23 34.15 -14.43
C ASP A 370 -27.97 34.41 -15.76
N GLU A 371 -28.69 35.54 -15.83
CA GLU A 371 -29.56 35.89 -16.97
C GLU A 371 -28.79 35.94 -18.27
N ASP A 372 -27.61 36.57 -18.32
CA ASP A 372 -26.80 36.69 -19.53
C ASP A 372 -26.32 35.31 -20.01
N ARG A 373 -25.95 34.46 -19.08
CA ARG A 373 -25.46 33.08 -19.39
C ARG A 373 -26.60 32.18 -19.84
N LEU A 374 -27.78 32.28 -19.24
CA LEU A 374 -28.96 31.53 -19.68
C LEU A 374 -29.50 32.04 -21.00
N ALA A 375 -29.44 33.35 -21.24
CA ALA A 375 -29.73 33.91 -22.57
C ALA A 375 -28.78 33.30 -23.62
N GLN A 376 -27.50 33.17 -23.32
CA GLN A 376 -26.52 32.53 -24.22
C GLN A 376 -26.78 31.03 -24.42
N VAL A 377 -27.21 30.29 -23.38
CA VAL A 377 -27.66 28.90 -23.50
C VAL A 377 -28.82 28.80 -24.49
N LEU A 378 -29.88 29.60 -24.25
CA LEU A 378 -31.07 29.61 -25.10
C LEU A 378 -30.73 29.99 -26.54
N ASP A 379 -29.90 31.00 -26.76
CA ASP A 379 -29.44 31.41 -28.09
C ASP A 379 -28.74 30.26 -28.83
N ASN A 380 -27.87 29.53 -28.15
CA ASN A 380 -27.18 28.41 -28.76
C ASN A 380 -28.11 27.25 -29.14
N LEU A 381 -29.11 26.97 -28.28
CA LEU A 381 -30.09 25.91 -28.57
C LEU A 381 -31.06 26.34 -29.69
N LEU A 382 -31.59 27.58 -29.63
CA LEU A 382 -32.54 28.12 -30.61
C LEU A 382 -31.89 28.33 -31.97
N ASP A 383 -30.65 28.87 -32.04
CA ASP A 383 -29.93 29.03 -33.33
C ASP A 383 -29.70 27.66 -34.00
N ASN A 384 -29.32 26.65 -33.21
CA ASN A 384 -29.21 25.28 -33.74
C ASN A 384 -30.56 24.77 -34.27
N ALA A 385 -31.64 24.91 -33.50
CA ALA A 385 -32.93 24.43 -33.87
C ALA A 385 -33.44 25.11 -35.17
N VAL A 386 -33.27 26.43 -35.29
CA VAL A 386 -33.62 27.19 -36.51
C VAL A 386 -32.75 26.81 -37.71
N ARG A 387 -31.47 26.53 -37.46
CA ARG A 387 -30.49 26.16 -38.51
C ARG A 387 -30.82 24.83 -39.16
N TYR A 388 -31.19 23.84 -38.35
CA TYR A 388 -31.42 22.47 -38.80
C TYR A 388 -32.89 22.16 -39.14
N SER A 389 -33.82 23.02 -38.78
CA SER A 389 -35.19 22.90 -39.20
C SER A 389 -35.37 23.14 -40.71
N PRO A 390 -36.21 22.37 -41.42
CA PRO A 390 -36.54 22.59 -42.81
C PRO A 390 -37.41 23.85 -42.96
N GLU A 391 -37.48 24.37 -44.18
CA GLU A 391 -38.42 25.46 -44.53
C GLU A 391 -39.87 25.03 -44.26
N GLY A 392 -40.67 25.86 -43.59
CA GLY A 392 -41.99 25.52 -43.07
C GLY A 392 -42.00 24.74 -41.75
N GLY A 393 -40.81 24.48 -41.16
CA GLY A 393 -40.69 23.79 -39.90
C GLY A 393 -41.07 24.64 -38.68
N THR A 394 -41.30 23.97 -37.56
CA THR A 394 -41.60 24.60 -36.27
C THR A 394 -40.55 24.20 -35.25
N VAL A 395 -40.06 25.18 -34.49
CA VAL A 395 -39.23 24.99 -33.31
C VAL A 395 -40.13 25.17 -32.09
N ALA A 396 -40.36 24.07 -31.35
CA ALA A 396 -41.13 24.09 -30.11
C ALA A 396 -40.24 24.32 -28.93
N VAL A 397 -40.57 25.28 -28.06
CA VAL A 397 -39.89 25.58 -26.81
C VAL A 397 -40.87 25.35 -25.67
N GLU A 398 -40.56 24.42 -24.81
CA GLU A 398 -41.40 24.03 -23.69
C GLU A 398 -40.67 24.23 -22.38
N ILE A 399 -41.27 24.97 -21.45
CA ILE A 399 -40.71 25.18 -20.11
C ILE A 399 -41.71 24.63 -19.10
N VAL A 400 -41.26 23.68 -18.28
CA VAL A 400 -42.11 22.94 -17.34
C VAL A 400 -41.46 22.87 -15.99
N HIS A 401 -42.22 23.16 -14.95
CA HIS A 401 -41.81 22.97 -13.58
C HIS A 401 -42.07 21.51 -13.15
N GLN A 402 -41.09 20.79 -12.71
CA GLN A 402 -41.22 19.43 -12.17
C GLN A 402 -40.50 19.27 -10.86
N GLY A 403 -41.22 19.24 -9.75
CA GLY A 403 -40.67 18.99 -8.42
C GLY A 403 -39.76 20.11 -7.95
N LYS A 404 -38.44 19.87 -7.92
CA LYS A 404 -37.40 20.82 -7.49
C LYS A 404 -36.62 21.43 -8.65
N GLU A 405 -36.98 21.13 -9.87
CA GLU A 405 -36.27 21.53 -11.08
C GLU A 405 -37.22 22.15 -12.09
N CYS A 406 -36.68 23.09 -12.84
CA CYS A 406 -37.36 23.67 -14.01
C CYS A 406 -36.66 23.15 -15.27
N TYR A 407 -37.40 22.55 -16.15
CA TYR A 407 -36.95 21.99 -17.43
C TYR A 407 -37.29 22.93 -18.57
N CYS A 408 -36.30 23.18 -19.42
CA CYS A 408 -36.49 23.85 -20.70
C CYS A 408 -36.10 22.90 -21.83
N SER A 409 -37.00 22.60 -22.73
CA SER A 409 -36.77 21.79 -23.92
C SER A 409 -36.94 22.60 -25.19
N VAL A 410 -36.02 22.45 -26.14
CA VAL A 410 -36.04 23.02 -27.47
C VAL A 410 -36.09 21.86 -28.45
N ARG A 411 -37.24 21.74 -29.19
CA ARG A 411 -37.44 20.70 -30.19
C ARG A 411 -37.41 21.31 -31.59
N ASP A 412 -36.59 20.76 -32.45
CA ASP A 412 -36.58 21.06 -33.88
C ASP A 412 -37.28 19.94 -34.71
N SER A 413 -37.65 20.28 -35.94
CA SER A 413 -38.20 19.36 -36.93
C SER A 413 -37.18 18.97 -38.01
N GLY A 414 -35.91 19.01 -37.68
CA GLY A 414 -34.79 18.74 -38.55
C GLY A 414 -34.58 17.28 -38.93
N PRO A 415 -33.47 16.95 -39.57
CA PRO A 415 -33.15 15.59 -40.02
C PRO A 415 -32.86 14.62 -38.88
N GLY A 416 -32.73 15.12 -37.64
CA GLY A 416 -32.34 14.31 -36.49
C GLY A 416 -30.85 13.93 -36.50
N ILE A 417 -30.41 13.28 -35.44
CA ILE A 417 -29.01 12.89 -35.19
C ILE A 417 -28.93 11.37 -35.04
N PRO A 418 -28.03 10.68 -35.77
CA PRO A 418 -27.80 9.25 -35.56
C PRO A 418 -27.40 8.94 -34.13
N GLN A 419 -27.86 7.80 -33.60
CA GLN A 419 -27.58 7.42 -32.19
C GLN A 419 -26.08 7.33 -31.85
N GLU A 420 -25.25 6.93 -32.81
CA GLU A 420 -23.81 6.87 -32.67
C GLU A 420 -23.15 8.23 -32.43
N ASN A 421 -23.80 9.32 -32.88
CA ASN A 421 -23.31 10.68 -32.78
C ASN A 421 -23.81 11.42 -31.53
N LEU A 422 -24.94 11.00 -30.93
CA LEU A 422 -25.55 11.65 -29.78
C LEU A 422 -24.58 11.84 -28.57
N PRO A 423 -23.73 10.89 -28.21
CA PRO A 423 -22.81 11.07 -27.10
C PRO A 423 -21.78 12.21 -27.29
N TYR A 424 -21.53 12.60 -28.54
CA TYR A 424 -20.46 13.54 -28.91
C TYR A 424 -20.96 14.94 -29.25
N ILE A 425 -22.27 15.19 -29.35
CA ILE A 425 -22.82 16.49 -29.82
C ILE A 425 -22.47 17.66 -28.89
N PHE A 426 -22.16 17.38 -27.62
CA PHE A 426 -21.70 18.36 -26.63
C PHE A 426 -20.19 18.49 -26.57
N ASP A 427 -19.44 17.71 -27.37
CA ASP A 427 -17.99 17.85 -27.46
C ASP A 427 -17.62 19.09 -28.29
N ARG A 428 -16.47 19.68 -27.95
CA ARG A 428 -15.97 20.89 -28.59
C ARG A 428 -15.63 20.59 -30.04
N PHE A 429 -15.97 21.51 -30.94
CA PHE A 429 -15.74 21.41 -32.37
C PHE A 429 -16.39 20.20 -33.04
N TYR A 430 -17.25 19.45 -32.33
CA TYR A 430 -17.93 18.31 -32.91
C TYR A 430 -19.02 18.73 -33.89
N ARG A 431 -19.07 18.03 -35.02
CA ARG A 431 -20.05 18.22 -36.09
C ARG A 431 -20.39 16.87 -36.73
N ALA A 432 -21.65 16.51 -36.80
CA ALA A 432 -22.10 15.24 -37.36
C ALA A 432 -21.83 15.11 -38.88
N GLU A 433 -21.87 16.22 -39.64
CA GLU A 433 -21.54 16.26 -41.08
C GLU A 433 -20.57 17.41 -41.40
N PRO A 434 -19.26 17.15 -41.63
CA PRO A 434 -18.30 18.20 -41.92
C PRO A 434 -18.45 18.94 -43.24
N SER A 435 -19.12 18.36 -44.21
CA SER A 435 -19.09 18.81 -45.62
C SER A 435 -20.19 19.75 -46.07
N ARG A 436 -21.38 19.72 -45.46
CA ARG A 436 -22.55 20.53 -45.89
C ARG A 436 -22.61 21.92 -45.26
N ASP A 437 -21.94 22.15 -44.15
CA ASP A 437 -22.18 23.32 -43.29
C ASP A 437 -21.08 24.40 -43.31
N ARG A 438 -20.08 24.32 -44.19
CA ARG A 438 -19.02 25.35 -44.22
C ARG A 438 -19.54 26.76 -44.58
N GLN A 439 -20.67 26.85 -45.26
CA GLN A 439 -21.31 28.13 -45.58
C GLN A 439 -22.24 28.69 -44.51
N SER A 440 -22.69 27.87 -43.56
CA SER A 440 -23.63 28.24 -42.51
C SER A 440 -23.01 28.60 -41.14
N GLY A 441 -21.67 28.55 -40.98
CA GLY A 441 -21.00 29.45 -40.06
C GLY A 441 -20.84 29.06 -38.58
N GLY A 442 -21.08 27.80 -38.13
CA GLY A 442 -20.91 27.41 -36.73
C GLY A 442 -19.58 26.68 -36.49
N ALA A 443 -18.80 27.08 -35.48
CA ALA A 443 -17.51 26.45 -35.08
C ALA A 443 -17.70 25.12 -34.31
N GLY A 444 -18.95 24.65 -34.09
CA GLY A 444 -19.20 23.44 -33.26
C GLY A 444 -18.95 23.66 -31.76
N LEU A 445 -18.98 24.91 -31.29
CA LEU A 445 -18.81 25.24 -29.88
C LEU A 445 -20.11 25.51 -29.13
N GLY A 446 -21.20 25.85 -29.83
CA GLY A 446 -22.46 26.32 -29.19
C GLY A 446 -23.04 25.33 -28.16
N LEU A 447 -23.14 24.04 -28.51
CA LEU A 447 -23.67 23.03 -27.59
C LEU A 447 -22.72 22.74 -26.45
N ALA A 448 -21.38 22.74 -26.68
CA ALA A 448 -20.36 22.61 -25.64
C ALA A 448 -20.44 23.78 -24.63
N ILE A 449 -20.69 25.01 -25.13
CA ILE A 449 -20.89 26.20 -24.28
C ILE A 449 -22.18 26.07 -23.48
N ALA A 450 -23.28 25.69 -24.14
CA ALA A 450 -24.57 25.49 -23.45
C ALA A 450 -24.41 24.51 -22.29
N ARG A 451 -23.75 23.37 -22.54
CA ARG A 451 -23.46 22.38 -21.49
C ARG A 451 -22.60 22.96 -20.36
N ALA A 452 -21.51 23.65 -20.70
CA ALA A 452 -20.61 24.23 -19.72
C ALA A 452 -21.32 25.26 -18.82
N LEU A 453 -22.18 26.13 -19.42
CA LEU A 453 -22.92 27.16 -18.71
C LEU A 453 -24.03 26.59 -17.82
N VAL A 454 -24.75 25.55 -18.29
CA VAL A 454 -25.79 24.87 -17.50
C VAL A 454 -25.17 24.14 -16.33
N LEU A 455 -24.09 23.34 -16.54
CA LEU A 455 -23.37 22.65 -15.46
C LEU A 455 -22.78 23.60 -14.42
N ALA A 456 -22.24 24.73 -14.86
CA ALA A 456 -21.69 25.74 -13.95
C ALA A 456 -22.77 26.38 -13.05
N GLN A 457 -24.03 26.34 -13.43
CA GLN A 457 -25.19 26.82 -12.66
C GLN A 457 -25.91 25.69 -11.88
N GLY A 458 -25.28 24.51 -11.79
CA GLY A 458 -25.81 23.37 -11.02
C GLY A 458 -26.93 22.59 -11.72
N GLY A 459 -27.15 22.84 -13.02
CA GLY A 459 -28.14 22.14 -13.84
C GLY A 459 -27.56 20.93 -14.58
N SER A 460 -28.38 20.32 -15.46
CA SER A 460 -27.95 19.28 -16.40
C SER A 460 -28.56 19.57 -17.79
N ILE A 461 -27.92 19.05 -18.84
CA ILE A 461 -28.39 19.13 -20.23
C ILE A 461 -28.26 17.78 -20.90
N ASP A 462 -29.26 17.40 -21.64
CA ASP A 462 -29.34 16.16 -22.42
C ASP A 462 -29.93 16.38 -23.82
N ALA A 463 -29.89 15.35 -24.67
CA ALA A 463 -30.41 15.37 -26.01
C ALA A 463 -31.10 14.05 -26.36
N GLU A 464 -32.26 14.16 -26.99
CA GLU A 464 -32.98 13.04 -27.59
C GLU A 464 -33.16 13.31 -29.09
N SER A 465 -32.80 12.35 -29.94
CA SER A 465 -32.96 12.52 -31.38
C SER A 465 -33.12 11.17 -32.07
N GLN A 466 -33.89 11.19 -33.17
CA GLN A 466 -33.98 10.06 -34.07
C GLN A 466 -33.88 10.58 -35.52
N PRO A 467 -33.15 9.89 -36.40
CA PRO A 467 -33.06 10.26 -37.80
C PRO A 467 -34.46 10.43 -38.45
N GLY A 468 -34.69 11.59 -39.06
CA GLY A 468 -35.94 11.95 -39.69
C GLY A 468 -37.07 12.47 -38.77
N CYS A 469 -36.84 12.52 -37.44
CA CYS A 469 -37.87 12.94 -36.46
C CYS A 469 -37.50 14.23 -35.70
N GLY A 470 -36.37 14.87 -36.06
CA GLY A 470 -35.87 16.07 -35.38
C GLY A 470 -35.05 15.76 -34.13
N THR A 471 -34.70 16.81 -33.36
CA THR A 471 -33.92 16.73 -32.13
C THR A 471 -34.60 17.47 -31.00
N ILE A 472 -34.52 16.95 -29.80
CA ILE A 472 -34.92 17.62 -28.56
C ILE A 472 -33.66 17.84 -27.75
N LEU A 473 -33.34 19.11 -27.46
CA LEU A 473 -32.30 19.51 -26.52
C LEU A 473 -32.99 19.98 -25.24
N ARG A 474 -32.67 19.36 -24.10
CA ARG A 474 -33.32 19.65 -22.82
C ARG A 474 -32.26 20.02 -21.80
N PHE A 475 -32.50 21.10 -21.04
CA PHE A 475 -31.73 21.38 -19.85
C PHE A 475 -32.64 21.58 -18.65
N CYS A 476 -32.12 21.35 -17.46
CA CYS A 476 -32.82 21.67 -16.21
C CYS A 476 -31.94 22.52 -15.29
N LEU A 477 -32.60 23.30 -14.44
CA LEU A 477 -31.97 24.11 -13.40
C LEU A 477 -32.75 23.94 -12.09
N PRO A 478 -32.07 24.11 -10.95
CA PRO A 478 -32.75 24.14 -9.65
C PRO A 478 -33.76 25.30 -9.56
N ASN A 479 -34.94 25.01 -9.00
CA ASN A 479 -35.92 26.05 -8.75
C ASN A 479 -35.47 27.06 -7.73
N ALA A 480 -35.94 28.31 -7.87
CA ALA A 480 -35.80 29.35 -6.89
C ALA A 480 -37.19 29.90 -6.50
N ASP A 481 -37.30 30.52 -5.34
CA ASP A 481 -38.51 31.23 -4.93
C ASP A 481 -38.48 32.65 -5.52
N CYS A 482 -39.39 32.93 -6.44
CA CYS A 482 -39.51 34.24 -7.05
C CYS A 482 -40.36 35.25 -6.23
N HIS A 483 -40.49 35.08 -4.94
CA HIS A 483 -41.29 36.01 -4.11
C HIS A 483 -40.64 37.39 -3.89
N GLU A 484 -39.47 37.67 -4.48
CA GLU A 484 -38.79 38.97 -4.36
C GLU A 484 -38.59 39.72 -5.68
N ILE A 485 -39.34 39.33 -6.74
CA ILE A 485 -39.30 40.11 -7.99
C ILE A 485 -40.61 40.92 -8.11
N ASP A 486 -40.67 42.07 -7.45
CA ASP A 486 -41.61 43.19 -7.65
C ASP A 486 -40.83 44.47 -8.05
#